data_9efdd30f28b439696134ffc8ae7790c3
#
_entry.id   9efdd30f28b439696134ffc8ae7790c3
#
_cell.length_a   1.000
_cell.length_b   1.000
_cell.length_c   1.000
_cell.angle_alpha   90.00
_cell.angle_beta   90.00
_cell.angle_gamma   90.00
#
_symmetry.space_group_name_H-M   'P 1'
#
loop_
_entity.id
_entity.type
_entity.pdbx_description
1 polymer ?
#
loop_
_entity_poly.entity_id
_entity_poly.type
_entity_poly.pdbx_seq_one_letter_code
_entity_poly.pdbx_strand_id
1 'polypeptide(L)'
;MNPPSASLVAVVVTHNRLAHLRRTLGRLLDSGPDMLTAVLVVDNASSDGTGDWLAEPEDPRLEVVTSPRNLGGAGGFELAMREAVARFDPDWILLMDDDGRPEPGALAVFHAGDRSGWDAWAAAVRHPDGRICDINRPSINPFWNRAAFLRTLRGGGREGFHLGPADYEGTALRAVDGVSFVGLFLSRAAVLRAGYPDGRLFVYGDDVLYTLHLRRLGGRIAFDPALRFEHDFSTIQAHERRFRLLWKSYYHHRNLLIVYRAAAGWLFWPALLAVLPKWLLKIRHHGGERRVFLRLITRAIRDGLAQRLDATHEEILALARTGSEPGPVEEGSKSGPEKG
;
A
#
# COMPACT_ATOMS: atom_id res chain seq x y z
N MET A 1 -11.30 16.14 33.57
CA MET A 1 -11.82 15.61 32.29
C MET A 1 -10.61 15.41 31.38
N ASN A 2 -10.36 14.19 30.91
CA ASN A 2 -9.39 13.99 29.86
C ASN A 2 -9.85 14.78 28.63
N PRO A 3 -8.96 15.43 27.87
CA PRO A 3 -9.35 16.06 26.62
C PRO A 3 -10.02 14.99 25.75
N PRO A 4 -11.02 15.35 24.93
CA PRO A 4 -11.62 14.40 24.01
C PRO A 4 -10.53 13.76 23.18
N SER A 5 -10.58 12.43 23.03
CA SER A 5 -9.63 11.73 22.15
C SER A 5 -9.75 12.29 20.74
N ALA A 6 -8.61 12.50 20.07
CA ALA A 6 -8.61 12.96 18.68
C ALA A 6 -9.44 12.00 17.81
N SER A 7 -10.31 12.55 16.97
CA SER A 7 -11.16 11.74 16.08
C SER A 7 -10.31 10.96 15.08
N LEU A 8 -10.56 9.66 14.98
CA LEU A 8 -9.87 8.74 14.09
C LEU A 8 -10.88 8.06 13.17
N VAL A 9 -10.67 8.16 11.86
CA VAL A 9 -11.42 7.42 10.86
C VAL A 9 -10.49 6.43 10.16
N ALA A 10 -10.84 5.15 10.17
CA ALA A 10 -10.13 4.13 9.41
C ALA A 10 -10.69 4.05 7.98
N VAL A 11 -9.81 3.93 7.01
CA VAL A 11 -10.13 3.77 5.59
C VAL A 11 -9.63 2.42 5.14
N VAL A 12 -10.52 1.60 4.56
CA VAL A 12 -10.21 0.26 4.05
C VAL A 12 -10.60 0.19 2.57
N VAL A 13 -9.66 -0.20 1.72
CA VAL A 13 -9.93 -0.44 0.28
C VAL A 13 -9.99 -1.93 0.04
N THR A 14 -11.05 -2.40 -0.63
CA THR A 14 -11.25 -3.81 -0.95
C THR A 14 -11.63 -4.03 -2.41
N HIS A 15 -11.27 -5.19 -2.97
CA HIS A 15 -11.71 -5.67 -4.28
C HIS A 15 -11.65 -7.19 -4.34
N ASN A 16 -12.83 -7.87 -4.38
CA ASN A 16 -12.94 -9.33 -4.47
C ASN A 16 -12.19 -10.10 -3.37
N ARG A 17 -12.32 -9.65 -2.10
CA ARG A 17 -11.62 -10.24 -0.96
C ARG A 17 -12.47 -10.26 0.31
N LEU A 18 -13.74 -10.64 0.19
CA LEU A 18 -14.71 -10.65 1.28
C LEU A 18 -14.21 -11.29 2.58
N ALA A 19 -13.53 -12.44 2.46
CA ALA A 19 -13.04 -13.18 3.65
C ALA A 19 -11.95 -12.40 4.42
N HIS A 20 -11.09 -11.65 3.74
CA HIS A 20 -10.09 -10.80 4.38
C HIS A 20 -10.75 -9.55 4.98
N LEU A 21 -11.62 -8.89 4.22
CA LEU A 21 -12.35 -7.72 4.67
C LEU A 21 -13.11 -7.98 5.98
N ARG A 22 -13.83 -9.10 6.07
CA ARG A 22 -14.54 -9.48 7.31
C ARG A 22 -13.64 -9.55 8.54
N ARG A 23 -12.44 -10.13 8.40
CA ARG A 23 -11.48 -10.22 9.51
C ARG A 23 -10.94 -8.85 9.89
N THR A 24 -10.64 -8.01 8.91
CA THR A 24 -10.11 -6.66 9.12
C THR A 24 -11.15 -5.76 9.78
N LEU A 25 -12.40 -5.78 9.29
CA LEU A 25 -13.49 -5.01 9.89
C LEU A 25 -13.82 -5.49 11.31
N GLY A 26 -13.89 -6.80 11.54
CA GLY A 26 -14.09 -7.33 12.89
C GLY A 26 -13.03 -6.81 13.86
N ARG A 27 -11.73 -6.84 13.46
CA ARG A 27 -10.64 -6.33 14.31
C ARG A 27 -10.70 -4.81 14.54
N LEU A 28 -11.11 -4.02 13.56
CA LEU A 28 -11.27 -2.56 13.71
C LEU A 28 -12.43 -2.24 14.64
N LEU A 29 -13.58 -2.89 14.44
CA LEU A 29 -14.82 -2.63 15.16
C LEU A 29 -14.82 -3.20 16.59
N ASP A 30 -13.90 -4.12 16.93
CA ASP A 30 -13.61 -4.52 18.32
C ASP A 30 -13.10 -3.34 19.17
N SER A 31 -12.59 -2.27 18.54
CA SER A 31 -12.18 -1.04 19.25
C SER A 31 -13.40 -0.20 19.62
N GLY A 32 -13.37 0.42 20.78
CA GLY A 32 -14.45 1.28 21.25
C GLY A 32 -14.64 2.54 20.38
N PRO A 33 -15.84 3.15 20.41
CA PRO A 33 -16.13 4.37 19.64
C PRO A 33 -15.31 5.59 20.09
N ASP A 34 -14.75 5.54 21.29
CA ASP A 34 -13.79 6.52 21.82
C ASP A 34 -12.42 6.44 21.15
N MET A 35 -12.07 5.29 20.56
CA MET A 35 -10.81 5.06 19.85
C MET A 35 -10.96 5.12 18.34
N LEU A 36 -12.15 4.80 17.80
CA LEU A 36 -12.40 4.74 16.36
C LEU A 36 -13.78 5.33 16.05
N THR A 37 -13.79 6.51 15.47
CA THR A 37 -15.00 7.28 15.15
C THR A 37 -15.83 6.60 14.08
N ALA A 38 -15.18 6.17 12.99
CA ALA A 38 -15.82 5.48 11.88
C ALA A 38 -14.83 4.61 11.11
N VAL A 39 -15.36 3.64 10.36
CA VAL A 39 -14.64 2.85 9.37
C VAL A 39 -15.29 3.09 8.01
N LEU A 40 -14.56 3.70 7.11
CA LEU A 40 -14.99 3.91 5.73
C LEU A 40 -14.40 2.84 4.82
N VAL A 41 -15.26 1.99 4.27
CA VAL A 41 -14.88 0.97 3.30
C VAL A 41 -15.14 1.46 1.88
N VAL A 42 -14.12 1.40 1.02
CA VAL A 42 -14.33 1.55 -0.42
C VAL A 42 -14.38 0.17 -1.05
N ASP A 43 -15.57 -0.25 -1.46
CA ASP A 43 -15.75 -1.40 -2.33
C ASP A 43 -15.40 -0.99 -3.77
N ASN A 44 -14.26 -1.44 -4.22
CA ASN A 44 -13.67 -1.05 -5.50
C ASN A 44 -14.18 -1.93 -6.66
N ALA A 45 -15.51 -1.99 -6.82
CA ALA A 45 -16.25 -2.80 -7.79
C ALA A 45 -16.02 -4.31 -7.60
N SER A 46 -16.30 -4.85 -6.41
CA SER A 46 -16.25 -6.28 -6.14
C SER A 46 -17.41 -7.02 -6.79
N SER A 47 -17.20 -8.30 -7.11
CA SER A 47 -18.17 -9.22 -7.70
C SER A 47 -18.28 -10.56 -6.95
N ASP A 48 -17.64 -10.67 -5.79
CA ASP A 48 -17.56 -11.90 -4.97
C ASP A 48 -18.57 -11.95 -3.80
N GLY A 49 -19.62 -11.10 -3.85
CA GLY A 49 -20.58 -10.93 -2.76
C GLY A 49 -20.17 -9.92 -1.69
N THR A 50 -19.05 -9.21 -1.86
CA THR A 50 -18.62 -8.17 -0.93
C THR A 50 -19.65 -7.04 -0.82
N GLY A 51 -20.17 -6.56 -1.98
CA GLY A 51 -21.17 -5.50 -2.00
C GLY A 51 -22.46 -5.88 -1.28
N ASP A 52 -22.96 -7.10 -1.51
CA ASP A 52 -24.19 -7.60 -0.86
C ASP A 52 -23.99 -7.69 0.66
N TRP A 53 -22.83 -8.16 1.11
CA TRP A 53 -22.52 -8.22 2.54
C TRP A 53 -22.38 -6.85 3.19
N LEU A 54 -21.85 -5.86 2.48
CA LEU A 54 -21.71 -4.48 2.96
C LEU A 54 -23.00 -3.67 2.92
N ALA A 55 -24.04 -4.15 2.25
CA ALA A 55 -25.32 -3.41 2.09
C ALA A 55 -26.09 -3.25 3.43
N GLU A 56 -25.89 -4.14 4.37
CA GLU A 56 -26.56 -4.13 5.68
C GLU A 56 -25.53 -4.17 6.82
N PRO A 57 -24.83 -3.06 7.11
CA PRO A 57 -23.83 -3.01 8.14
C PRO A 57 -24.45 -3.14 9.54
N GLU A 58 -23.92 -4.06 10.36
CA GLU A 58 -24.38 -4.26 11.74
C GLU A 58 -23.88 -3.18 12.70
N ASP A 59 -22.73 -2.57 12.43
CA ASP A 59 -22.13 -1.52 13.27
C ASP A 59 -22.39 -0.13 12.64
N PRO A 60 -22.97 0.82 13.38
CA PRO A 60 -23.32 2.15 12.87
C PRO A 60 -22.09 3.00 12.49
N ARG A 61 -20.88 2.60 12.89
CA ARG A 61 -19.63 3.27 12.50
C ARG A 61 -19.13 2.84 11.13
N LEU A 62 -19.73 1.79 10.54
CA LEU A 62 -19.32 1.27 9.22
C LEU A 62 -20.04 2.03 8.11
N GLU A 63 -19.26 2.77 7.33
CA GLU A 63 -19.71 3.52 6.16
C GLU A 63 -19.14 2.88 4.89
N VAL A 64 -19.93 2.83 3.83
CA VAL A 64 -19.55 2.17 2.59
C VAL A 64 -19.63 3.14 1.41
N VAL A 65 -18.63 3.10 0.56
CA VAL A 65 -18.58 3.78 -0.74
C VAL A 65 -18.32 2.75 -1.81
N THR A 66 -19.27 2.54 -2.71
CA THR A 66 -19.11 1.62 -3.83
C THR A 66 -18.63 2.36 -5.07
N SER A 67 -17.49 1.94 -5.60
CA SER A 67 -17.01 2.45 -6.89
C SER A 67 -17.70 1.71 -8.05
N PRO A 68 -18.13 2.40 -9.11
CA PRO A 68 -18.76 1.76 -10.28
C PRO A 68 -17.77 0.96 -11.14
N ARG A 69 -16.47 1.07 -10.88
CA ARG A 69 -15.39 0.37 -11.59
C ARG A 69 -14.19 0.18 -10.69
N ASN A 70 -13.35 -0.79 -11.00
CA ASN A 70 -12.08 -0.99 -10.32
C ASN A 70 -11.10 0.16 -10.63
N LEU A 71 -10.80 0.98 -9.62
CA LEU A 71 -9.88 2.11 -9.69
C LEU A 71 -8.43 1.70 -9.36
N GLY A 72 -8.19 0.41 -9.05
CA GLY A 72 -6.94 -0.05 -8.43
C GLY A 72 -6.81 0.40 -6.98
N GLY A 73 -5.78 -0.06 -6.28
CA GLY A 73 -5.53 0.35 -4.89
C GLY A 73 -5.32 1.86 -4.76
N ALA A 74 -4.52 2.45 -5.66
CA ALA A 74 -4.22 3.89 -5.64
C ALA A 74 -5.48 4.76 -5.77
N GLY A 75 -6.36 4.43 -6.73
CA GLY A 75 -7.63 5.16 -6.91
C GLY A 75 -8.63 4.90 -5.79
N GLY A 76 -8.62 3.69 -5.24
CA GLY A 76 -9.41 3.36 -4.05
C GLY A 76 -9.01 4.22 -2.85
N PHE A 77 -7.72 4.35 -2.56
CA PHE A 77 -7.23 5.21 -1.48
C PHE A 77 -7.47 6.70 -1.73
N GLU A 78 -7.31 7.18 -2.97
CA GLU A 78 -7.67 8.56 -3.30
C GLU A 78 -9.15 8.84 -3.00
N LEU A 79 -10.05 7.98 -3.47
CA LEU A 79 -11.49 8.09 -3.24
C LEU A 79 -11.79 8.03 -1.73
N ALA A 80 -11.25 7.03 -1.04
CA ALA A 80 -11.50 6.81 0.37
C ALA A 80 -11.06 8.00 1.25
N MET A 81 -9.86 8.56 0.99
CA MET A 81 -9.39 9.72 1.74
C MET A 81 -10.24 10.98 1.48
N ARG A 82 -10.69 11.19 0.23
CA ARG A 82 -11.59 12.30 -0.11
C ARG A 82 -12.92 12.19 0.62
N GLU A 83 -13.51 11.01 0.60
CA GLU A 83 -14.79 10.73 1.29
C GLU A 83 -14.65 10.84 2.81
N ALA A 84 -13.56 10.32 3.38
CA ALA A 84 -13.30 10.43 4.81
C ALA A 84 -13.19 11.89 5.27
N VAL A 85 -12.46 12.72 4.52
CA VAL A 85 -12.36 14.17 4.83
C VAL A 85 -13.70 14.87 4.64
N ALA A 86 -14.42 14.58 3.55
CA ALA A 86 -15.68 15.26 3.23
C ALA A 86 -16.80 14.93 4.23
N ARG A 87 -16.86 13.68 4.72
CA ARG A 87 -17.95 13.22 5.60
C ARG A 87 -17.67 13.45 7.08
N PHE A 88 -16.42 13.27 7.51
CA PHE A 88 -16.09 13.22 8.93
C PHE A 88 -15.14 14.33 9.38
N ASP A 89 -14.39 14.95 8.46
CA ASP A 89 -13.35 15.95 8.78
C ASP A 89 -12.48 15.55 9.99
N PRO A 90 -11.90 14.33 10.01
CA PRO A 90 -11.28 13.76 11.19
C PRO A 90 -9.92 14.40 11.50
N ASP A 91 -9.50 14.33 12.77
CA ASP A 91 -8.15 14.72 13.18
C ASP A 91 -7.09 13.81 12.57
N TRP A 92 -7.42 12.50 12.45
CA TRP A 92 -6.53 11.48 11.90
C TRP A 92 -7.27 10.50 11.00
N ILE A 93 -6.59 10.08 9.92
CA ILE A 93 -7.06 9.01 9.02
C ILE A 93 -6.08 7.86 9.13
N LEU A 94 -6.59 6.65 9.39
CA LEU A 94 -5.84 5.41 9.34
C LEU A 94 -6.06 4.73 7.99
N LEU A 95 -4.99 4.47 7.26
CA LEU A 95 -5.03 3.81 5.95
C LEU A 95 -4.62 2.35 6.05
N MET A 96 -5.38 1.46 5.41
CA MET A 96 -5.03 0.04 5.27
C MET A 96 -5.74 -0.65 4.11
N ASP A 97 -5.15 -1.74 3.61
CA ASP A 97 -5.80 -2.68 2.72
C ASP A 97 -6.73 -3.63 3.50
N ASP A 98 -7.57 -4.38 2.79
CA ASP A 98 -8.51 -5.34 3.36
C ASP A 98 -7.85 -6.54 4.08
N ASP A 99 -6.56 -6.79 3.87
CA ASP A 99 -5.76 -7.85 4.52
C ASP A 99 -4.75 -7.31 5.55
N GLY A 100 -4.72 -5.99 5.77
CA GLY A 100 -3.99 -5.34 6.85
C GLY A 100 -4.92 -5.01 8.02
N ARG A 101 -4.51 -5.26 9.27
CA ARG A 101 -5.34 -4.99 10.46
C ARG A 101 -4.52 -4.65 11.70
N PRO A 102 -5.05 -3.82 12.61
CA PRO A 102 -4.37 -3.55 13.87
C PRO A 102 -4.29 -4.81 14.74
N GLU A 103 -3.17 -5.01 15.45
CA GLU A 103 -3.14 -5.96 16.57
C GLU A 103 -4.06 -5.47 17.71
N PRO A 104 -4.56 -6.36 18.59
CA PRO A 104 -5.35 -5.94 19.77
C PRO A 104 -4.61 -4.88 20.56
N GLY A 105 -5.29 -3.75 20.85
CA GLY A 105 -4.71 -2.63 21.60
C GLY A 105 -3.90 -1.63 20.78
N ALA A 106 -3.66 -1.85 19.49
CA ALA A 106 -2.86 -0.94 18.65
C ALA A 106 -3.45 0.48 18.61
N LEU A 107 -4.78 0.63 18.52
CA LEU A 107 -5.41 1.95 18.52
C LEU A 107 -5.26 2.66 19.89
N ALA A 108 -5.25 1.91 21.01
CA ALA A 108 -4.97 2.47 22.32
C ALA A 108 -3.52 2.98 22.41
N VAL A 109 -2.54 2.25 21.85
CA VAL A 109 -1.15 2.71 21.73
C VAL A 109 -1.09 3.99 20.92
N PHE A 110 -1.78 4.07 19.79
CA PHE A 110 -1.84 5.28 18.98
C PHE A 110 -2.39 6.47 19.77
N HIS A 111 -3.51 6.31 20.49
CA HIS A 111 -4.11 7.40 21.26
C HIS A 111 -3.28 7.82 22.47
N ALA A 112 -2.55 6.91 23.09
CA ALA A 112 -1.65 7.20 24.21
C ALA A 112 -0.34 7.88 23.80
N GLY A 113 0.07 7.76 22.54
CA GLY A 113 1.34 8.29 22.02
C GLY A 113 1.36 9.82 21.97
N ASP A 114 2.55 10.41 22.20
CA ASP A 114 2.77 11.85 21.95
C ASP A 114 2.97 12.08 20.43
N ARG A 115 1.92 12.57 19.79
CA ARG A 115 1.90 12.86 18.34
C ARG A 115 2.38 14.26 17.99
N SER A 116 2.78 15.05 18.98
CA SER A 116 3.22 16.43 18.76
C SER A 116 4.44 16.47 17.82
N GLY A 117 4.37 17.33 16.83
CA GLY A 117 5.44 17.50 15.85
C GLY A 117 5.56 16.39 14.78
N TRP A 118 4.59 15.47 14.69
CA TRP A 118 4.50 14.46 13.65
C TRP A 118 3.23 14.65 12.81
N ASP A 119 3.39 14.59 11.49
CA ASP A 119 2.28 14.70 10.54
C ASP A 119 1.69 13.33 10.22
N ALA A 120 2.49 12.28 10.35
CA ALA A 120 2.07 10.89 10.12
C ALA A 120 2.77 9.91 11.06
N TRP A 121 2.10 8.76 11.32
CA TRP A 121 2.63 7.65 12.09
C TRP A 121 2.48 6.35 11.32
N ALA A 122 3.56 5.59 11.23
CA ALA A 122 3.65 4.31 10.55
C ALA A 122 3.75 3.18 11.58
N ALA A 123 2.91 2.18 11.42
CA ALA A 123 2.89 1.00 12.25
C ALA A 123 4.02 0.02 11.92
N ALA A 124 4.39 -0.81 12.90
CA ALA A 124 5.25 -1.97 12.74
C ALA A 124 4.45 -3.15 12.17
N VAL A 125 4.46 -3.30 10.85
CA VAL A 125 3.67 -4.33 10.16
C VAL A 125 4.41 -5.67 10.17
N ARG A 126 3.72 -6.72 10.61
CA ARG A 126 4.23 -8.09 10.68
C ARG A 126 3.27 -9.05 9.96
N HIS A 127 3.79 -10.20 9.57
CA HIS A 127 2.96 -11.33 9.16
C HIS A 127 2.25 -11.95 10.37
N PRO A 128 1.17 -12.75 10.17
CA PRO A 128 0.49 -13.46 11.26
C PRO A 128 1.40 -14.37 12.10
N ASP A 129 2.52 -14.81 11.55
CA ASP A 129 3.54 -15.61 12.24
C ASP A 129 4.58 -14.77 13.01
N GLY A 130 4.39 -13.45 13.10
CA GLY A 130 5.24 -12.51 13.81
C GLY A 130 6.47 -12.02 13.05
N ARG A 131 6.80 -12.59 11.89
CA ARG A 131 7.90 -12.10 11.05
C ARG A 131 7.61 -10.71 10.50
N ILE A 132 8.63 -9.88 10.36
CA ILE A 132 8.50 -8.56 9.74
C ILE A 132 7.99 -8.71 8.30
N CYS A 133 6.98 -7.93 7.94
CA CYS A 133 6.45 -7.91 6.58
C CYS A 133 7.35 -7.04 5.68
N ASP A 134 8.20 -7.68 4.89
CA ASP A 134 9.24 -7.00 4.09
C ASP A 134 8.70 -5.96 3.12
N ILE A 135 7.48 -6.15 2.59
CA ILE A 135 6.89 -5.20 1.64
C ILE A 135 6.40 -3.92 2.31
N ASN A 136 6.11 -3.97 3.62
CA ASN A 136 5.64 -2.83 4.40
C ASN A 136 6.74 -2.17 5.25
N ARG A 137 7.99 -2.61 5.12
CA ARG A 137 9.10 -2.02 5.89
C ARG A 137 9.28 -0.55 5.53
N PRO A 138 9.20 0.37 6.51
CA PRO A 138 9.48 1.77 6.26
C PRO A 138 10.92 1.99 5.79
N SER A 139 11.12 3.07 5.04
CA SER A 139 12.41 3.38 4.45
C SER A 139 12.86 4.80 4.75
N ILE A 140 14.17 4.98 4.83
CA ILE A 140 14.85 6.27 4.85
C ILE A 140 15.30 6.54 3.41
N ASN A 141 14.93 7.67 2.82
CA ASN A 141 15.34 7.95 1.45
C ASN A 141 16.88 8.06 1.35
N PRO A 142 17.55 7.13 0.66
CA PRO A 142 18.99 7.11 0.59
C PRO A 142 19.58 8.33 -0.12
N PHE A 143 18.82 9.00 -1.00
CA PHE A 143 19.29 10.19 -1.68
C PHE A 143 19.23 11.46 -0.82
N TRP A 144 18.49 11.42 0.30
CA TRP A 144 18.41 12.51 1.27
C TRP A 144 19.27 12.25 2.51
N ASN A 145 19.72 11.00 2.71
CA ASN A 145 20.48 10.59 3.87
C ASN A 145 21.82 9.92 3.45
N ARG A 146 22.93 10.61 3.73
CA ARG A 146 24.30 10.14 3.35
C ARG A 146 24.62 8.75 3.90
N ALA A 147 24.27 8.46 5.16
CA ALA A 147 24.57 7.16 5.75
C ALA A 147 23.81 6.03 5.07
N ALA A 148 22.49 6.23 4.80
CA ALA A 148 21.69 5.28 4.04
C ALA A 148 22.22 5.11 2.61
N PHE A 149 22.61 6.21 1.95
CA PHE A 149 23.21 6.16 0.62
C PHE A 149 24.49 5.29 0.58
N LEU A 150 25.41 5.55 1.50
CA LEU A 150 26.66 4.78 1.56
C LEU A 150 26.44 3.30 1.90
N ARG A 151 25.50 2.98 2.80
CA ARG A 151 25.14 1.59 3.09
C ARG A 151 24.57 0.88 1.85
N THR A 152 23.70 1.56 1.10
CA THR A 152 23.13 1.04 -0.14
C THR A 152 24.20 0.76 -1.19
N LEU A 153 25.13 1.67 -1.40
CA LEU A 153 26.23 1.52 -2.36
C LEU A 153 27.23 0.40 -1.96
N ARG A 154 27.48 0.19 -0.67
CA ARG A 154 28.37 -0.87 -0.18
C ARG A 154 27.76 -2.28 -0.26
N GLY A 155 26.71 -2.47 -1.03
CA GLY A 155 26.08 -3.77 -1.25
C GLY A 155 24.85 -4.05 -0.37
N GLY A 156 24.45 -3.11 0.48
CA GLY A 156 23.27 -3.26 1.32
C GLY A 156 21.95 -3.34 0.54
N GLY A 157 21.90 -2.83 -0.68
CA GLY A 157 20.66 -2.82 -1.47
C GLY A 157 19.48 -2.25 -0.67
N ARG A 158 18.35 -2.97 -0.59
CA ARG A 158 17.21 -2.59 0.23
C ARG A 158 17.52 -2.48 1.71
N GLU A 159 18.36 -3.36 2.25
CA GLU A 159 18.76 -3.35 3.66
C GLU A 159 19.54 -2.09 4.03
N GLY A 160 20.14 -1.41 3.08
CA GLY A 160 20.87 -0.15 3.29
C GLY A 160 19.97 1.03 3.68
N PHE A 161 18.68 0.97 3.37
CA PHE A 161 17.76 2.10 3.56
C PHE A 161 16.39 1.76 4.16
N HIS A 162 16.00 0.48 4.29
CA HIS A 162 14.83 0.08 5.05
C HIS A 162 15.18 -0.11 6.53
N LEU A 163 14.18 0.10 7.40
CA LEU A 163 14.32 -0.20 8.83
C LEU A 163 14.56 -1.71 9.03
N GLY A 164 15.43 -2.05 9.94
CA GLY A 164 15.81 -3.42 10.23
C GLY A 164 15.15 -4.00 11.49
N PRO A 165 15.44 -5.27 11.83
CA PRO A 165 14.89 -5.92 13.02
C PRO A 165 15.09 -5.13 14.31
N ALA A 166 16.28 -4.53 14.50
CA ALA A 166 16.58 -3.72 15.68
C ALA A 166 15.64 -2.51 15.85
N ASP A 167 15.14 -1.92 14.74
CA ASP A 167 14.17 -0.83 14.81
C ASP A 167 12.78 -1.34 15.22
N TYR A 168 12.41 -2.56 14.80
CA TYR A 168 11.12 -3.20 15.12
C TYR A 168 11.05 -3.75 16.55
N GLU A 169 12.20 -4.06 17.15
CA GLU A 169 12.30 -4.57 18.53
C GLU A 169 12.65 -3.46 19.53
N GLY A 170 12.94 -2.26 19.03
CA GLY A 170 13.21 -1.07 19.84
C GLY A 170 11.95 -0.50 20.47
N THR A 171 12.13 0.57 21.25
CA THR A 171 11.04 1.35 21.86
C THR A 171 11.00 2.79 21.37
N ALA A 172 12.04 3.22 20.63
CA ALA A 172 12.16 4.59 20.19
C ALA A 172 11.47 4.84 18.85
N LEU A 173 10.79 5.97 18.73
CA LEU A 173 10.27 6.45 17.45
C LEU A 173 11.41 6.69 16.46
N ARG A 174 11.20 6.31 15.22
CA ARG A 174 12.17 6.53 14.13
C ARG A 174 11.57 7.41 13.04
N ALA A 175 12.27 8.48 12.67
CA ALA A 175 11.89 9.27 11.51
C ALA A 175 12.14 8.46 10.23
N VAL A 176 11.13 8.44 9.34
CA VAL A 176 11.16 7.71 8.05
C VAL A 176 10.66 8.61 6.92
N ASP A 177 10.92 8.18 5.67
CA ASP A 177 10.57 8.97 4.49
C ASP A 177 9.56 8.26 3.58
N GLY A 178 9.65 6.94 3.44
CA GLY A 178 8.74 6.12 2.64
C GLY A 178 8.06 5.05 3.47
N VAL A 179 6.74 4.96 3.38
CA VAL A 179 5.90 4.03 4.15
C VAL A 179 4.77 3.51 3.27
N SER A 180 4.32 2.28 3.53
CA SER A 180 3.12 1.74 2.89
C SER A 180 1.84 2.26 3.57
N PHE A 181 0.69 2.13 2.88
CA PHE A 181 -0.61 2.50 3.46
C PHE A 181 -1.17 1.47 4.46
N VAL A 182 -0.48 0.37 4.72
CA VAL A 182 -0.88 -0.58 5.75
C VAL A 182 -0.46 -0.07 7.13
N GLY A 183 -1.44 0.42 7.92
CA GLY A 183 -1.20 0.97 9.26
C GLY A 183 -0.51 2.35 9.22
N LEU A 184 -0.83 3.18 8.23
CA LEU A 184 -0.40 4.57 8.18
C LEU A 184 -1.49 5.49 8.71
N PHE A 185 -1.16 6.20 9.77
CA PHE A 185 -1.99 7.25 10.35
C PHE A 185 -1.54 8.61 9.80
N LEU A 186 -2.45 9.34 9.19
CA LEU A 186 -2.22 10.69 8.64
C LEU A 186 -3.00 11.71 9.44
N SER A 187 -2.34 12.75 9.92
CA SER A 187 -3.02 13.89 10.53
C SER A 187 -3.80 14.69 9.48
N ARG A 188 -4.85 15.38 9.91
CA ARG A 188 -5.54 16.35 9.06
C ARG A 188 -4.58 17.36 8.42
N ALA A 189 -3.60 17.83 9.19
CA ALA A 189 -2.57 18.75 8.68
C ALA A 189 -1.72 18.13 7.57
N ALA A 190 -1.41 16.83 7.66
CA ALA A 190 -0.71 16.10 6.60
C ALA A 190 -1.53 16.07 5.30
N VAL A 191 -2.83 15.76 5.41
CA VAL A 191 -3.73 15.71 4.24
C VAL A 191 -3.89 17.09 3.62
N LEU A 192 -4.08 18.15 4.42
CA LEU A 192 -4.16 19.52 3.92
C LEU A 192 -2.88 19.96 3.21
N ARG A 193 -1.72 19.50 3.69
CA ARG A 193 -0.41 19.83 3.14
C ARG A 193 -0.09 19.08 1.85
N ALA A 194 -0.32 17.77 1.82
CA ALA A 194 0.09 16.88 0.73
C ALA A 194 -1.05 16.57 -0.27
N GLY A 195 -2.29 16.87 0.07
CA GLY A 195 -3.45 16.46 -0.72
C GLY A 195 -3.73 14.96 -0.59
N TYR A 196 -4.09 14.36 -1.70
CA TYR A 196 -4.46 12.95 -1.80
C TYR A 196 -3.46 12.18 -2.68
N PRO A 197 -3.37 10.84 -2.55
CA PRO A 197 -2.56 10.03 -3.45
C PRO A 197 -3.06 10.15 -4.90
N ASP A 198 -2.16 9.91 -5.86
CA ASP A 198 -2.50 9.97 -7.29
C ASP A 198 -3.09 8.62 -7.74
N GLY A 199 -4.42 8.54 -7.84
CA GLY A 199 -5.14 7.34 -8.25
C GLY A 199 -4.81 6.83 -9.65
N ARG A 200 -4.20 7.66 -10.53
CA ARG A 200 -3.77 7.24 -11.88
C ARG A 200 -2.62 6.24 -11.84
N LEU A 201 -1.98 6.08 -10.70
CA LEU A 201 -0.95 5.04 -10.50
C LEU A 201 -1.55 3.64 -10.57
N PHE A 202 -2.84 3.48 -10.27
CA PHE A 202 -3.62 2.26 -10.25
C PHE A 202 -3.18 1.29 -9.15
N VAL A 203 -1.93 0.81 -9.17
CA VAL A 203 -1.39 -0.12 -8.15
C VAL A 203 0.13 0.02 -8.05
N TYR A 204 0.66 -0.10 -6.83
CA TYR A 204 2.07 0.00 -6.45
C TYR A 204 2.67 1.41 -6.50
N GLY A 205 3.31 1.78 -5.42
CA GLY A 205 4.14 2.98 -5.29
C GLY A 205 3.38 4.27 -5.05
N ASP A 206 2.07 4.23 -5.01
CA ASP A 206 1.19 5.34 -4.61
C ASP A 206 1.46 5.78 -3.17
N ASP A 207 1.61 4.82 -2.27
CA ASP A 207 1.95 4.96 -0.86
C ASP A 207 3.32 5.64 -0.65
N VAL A 208 4.37 5.07 -1.27
CA VAL A 208 5.72 5.62 -1.16
C VAL A 208 5.81 6.98 -1.83
N LEU A 209 5.17 7.17 -2.99
CA LEU A 209 5.18 8.46 -3.68
C LEU A 209 4.49 9.54 -2.85
N TYR A 210 3.34 9.23 -2.24
CA TYR A 210 2.59 10.13 -1.36
C TYR A 210 3.41 10.52 -0.13
N THR A 211 4.02 9.55 0.55
CA THR A 211 4.81 9.81 1.75
C THR A 211 6.09 10.59 1.45
N LEU A 212 6.78 10.31 0.34
CA LEU A 212 7.90 11.13 -0.14
C LEU A 212 7.47 12.55 -0.49
N HIS A 213 6.25 12.73 -1.06
CA HIS A 213 5.70 14.05 -1.32
C HIS A 213 5.43 14.82 -0.03
N LEU A 214 4.77 14.21 0.95
CA LEU A 214 4.56 14.78 2.27
C LEU A 214 5.89 15.23 2.90
N ARG A 215 6.92 14.37 2.85
CA ARG A 215 8.27 14.68 3.36
C ARG A 215 8.90 15.88 2.66
N ARG A 216 8.76 16.01 1.34
CA ARG A 216 9.26 17.15 0.57
C ARG A 216 8.59 18.46 0.96
N LEU A 217 7.34 18.42 1.35
CA LEU A 217 6.59 19.56 1.85
C LEU A 217 6.89 19.88 3.33
N GLY A 218 7.91 19.24 3.92
CA GLY A 218 8.34 19.45 5.30
C GLY A 218 7.56 18.64 6.34
N GLY A 219 6.65 17.75 5.91
CA GLY A 219 5.95 16.82 6.82
C GLY A 219 6.91 15.85 7.49
N ARG A 220 6.58 15.37 8.69
CA ARG A 220 7.38 14.44 9.49
C ARG A 220 6.60 13.14 9.70
N ILE A 221 7.23 12.00 9.43
CA ILE A 221 6.65 10.67 9.58
C ILE A 221 7.41 9.92 10.66
N ALA A 222 6.72 9.46 11.70
CA ALA A 222 7.26 8.57 12.72
C ALA A 222 6.97 7.11 12.36
N PHE A 223 7.92 6.23 12.53
CA PHE A 223 7.69 4.80 12.71
C PHE A 223 7.65 4.50 14.20
N ASP A 224 6.62 3.80 14.65
CA ASP A 224 6.47 3.40 16.04
C ASP A 224 6.48 1.86 16.14
N PRO A 225 7.50 1.26 16.77
CA PRO A 225 7.58 -0.19 16.94
C PRO A 225 6.52 -0.77 17.89
N ALA A 226 5.93 0.06 18.77
CA ALA A 226 4.86 -0.35 19.66
C ALA A 226 3.48 -0.39 18.96
N LEU A 227 3.33 0.34 17.87
CA LEU A 227 2.09 0.39 17.09
C LEU A 227 2.07 -0.77 16.10
N ARG A 228 1.52 -1.92 16.50
CA ARG A 228 1.62 -3.17 15.76
C ARG A 228 0.44 -3.43 14.86
N PHE A 229 0.73 -3.85 13.64
CA PHE A 229 -0.23 -4.27 12.63
C PHE A 229 0.14 -5.62 12.06
N GLU A 230 -0.88 -6.41 11.73
CA GLU A 230 -0.75 -7.68 11.02
C GLU A 230 -1.11 -7.48 9.55
N HIS A 231 -0.35 -8.09 8.64
CA HIS A 231 -0.67 -8.13 7.22
C HIS A 231 -0.65 -9.58 6.74
N ASP A 232 -1.84 -10.11 6.44
CA ASP A 232 -2.05 -11.49 5.98
C ASP A 232 -1.83 -11.58 4.46
N PHE A 233 -0.59 -11.37 4.06
CA PHE A 233 -0.20 -11.34 2.67
C PHE A 233 0.05 -12.75 2.13
N SER A 234 -1.00 -13.57 2.03
CA SER A 234 -0.92 -14.93 1.50
C SER A 234 -0.79 -15.00 -0.03
N THR A 235 -0.97 -13.89 -0.73
CA THR A 235 -1.13 -13.83 -2.19
C THR A 235 0.18 -13.78 -2.97
N ILE A 236 1.32 -13.50 -2.35
CA ILE A 236 2.65 -13.58 -3.00
C ILE A 236 3.46 -14.67 -2.29
N GLN A 237 3.64 -15.79 -2.97
CA GLN A 237 4.67 -16.72 -2.57
C GLN A 237 6.02 -16.02 -2.74
N ALA A 238 6.72 -15.79 -1.64
CA ALA A 238 8.00 -15.06 -1.58
C ALA A 238 9.10 -15.67 -2.48
N HIS A 239 8.85 -16.82 -3.08
CA HIS A 239 9.76 -17.56 -3.97
C HIS A 239 9.59 -17.25 -5.46
N GLU A 240 8.50 -16.57 -5.88
CA GLU A 240 8.31 -16.23 -7.28
C GLU A 240 9.04 -14.92 -7.62
N ARG A 241 10.15 -15.02 -8.38
CA ARG A 241 10.89 -13.86 -8.91
C ARG A 241 10.15 -13.12 -10.03
N ARG A 242 8.85 -13.44 -10.25
CA ARG A 242 7.98 -12.86 -11.28
C ARG A 242 6.58 -12.60 -10.72
N PHE A 243 5.86 -11.67 -11.32
CA PHE A 243 4.45 -11.48 -11.03
C PHE A 243 3.63 -12.62 -11.64
N ARG A 244 2.75 -13.26 -10.84
CA ARG A 244 1.80 -14.26 -11.33
C ARG A 244 0.89 -13.68 -12.42
N LEU A 245 0.45 -12.42 -12.23
CA LEU A 245 -0.30 -11.65 -13.22
C LEU A 245 0.67 -10.70 -13.92
N LEU A 246 1.02 -10.98 -15.16
CA LEU A 246 2.06 -10.23 -15.90
C LEU A 246 1.76 -8.75 -16.07
N TRP A 247 0.48 -8.35 -16.20
CA TRP A 247 0.09 -6.96 -16.29
C TRP A 247 0.59 -6.11 -15.11
N LYS A 248 0.73 -6.71 -13.91
CA LYS A 248 1.31 -6.05 -12.74
C LYS A 248 2.75 -5.59 -12.96
N SER A 249 3.50 -6.26 -13.85
CA SER A 249 4.86 -5.84 -14.21
C SER A 249 4.89 -4.45 -14.85
N TYR A 250 3.87 -4.08 -15.64
CA TYR A 250 3.77 -2.74 -16.21
C TYR A 250 3.69 -1.67 -15.11
N TYR A 251 2.69 -1.77 -14.24
CA TYR A 251 2.48 -0.77 -13.17
C TYR A 251 3.68 -0.70 -12.23
N HIS A 252 4.20 -1.85 -11.79
CA HIS A 252 5.36 -1.91 -10.90
C HIS A 252 6.57 -1.15 -11.48
N HIS A 253 6.95 -1.41 -12.72
CA HIS A 253 8.15 -0.79 -13.29
C HIS A 253 7.90 0.67 -13.71
N ARG A 254 6.71 1.01 -14.24
CA ARG A 254 6.34 2.40 -14.54
C ARG A 254 6.37 3.26 -13.28
N ASN A 255 5.70 2.81 -12.23
CA ASN A 255 5.55 3.58 -10.99
C ASN A 255 6.87 3.67 -10.21
N LEU A 256 7.70 2.62 -10.22
CA LEU A 256 9.04 2.69 -9.64
C LEU A 256 9.91 3.76 -10.31
N LEU A 257 9.81 4.00 -11.61
CA LEU A 257 10.54 5.10 -12.26
C LEU A 257 10.07 6.46 -11.74
N ILE A 258 8.76 6.62 -11.51
CA ILE A 258 8.18 7.86 -10.95
C ILE A 258 8.66 8.05 -9.51
N VAL A 259 8.58 6.99 -8.69
CA VAL A 259 9.09 7.01 -7.31
C VAL A 259 10.59 7.31 -7.26
N TYR A 260 11.41 6.65 -8.08
CA TYR A 260 12.85 6.90 -8.12
C TYR A 260 13.17 8.34 -8.54
N ARG A 261 12.45 8.88 -9.51
CA ARG A 261 12.62 10.28 -9.91
C ARG A 261 12.25 11.22 -8.76
N ALA A 262 11.15 10.93 -8.07
CA ALA A 262 10.75 11.65 -6.88
C ALA A 262 11.79 11.52 -5.75
N ALA A 263 12.35 10.37 -5.49
CA ALA A 263 13.32 10.15 -4.42
C ALA A 263 14.70 10.73 -4.71
N ALA A 264 15.22 10.54 -5.94
CA ALA A 264 16.62 10.79 -6.28
C ALA A 264 16.88 12.18 -6.88
N GLY A 265 15.84 12.88 -7.37
CA GLY A 265 16.05 14.16 -8.05
C GLY A 265 16.99 14.02 -9.24
N TRP A 266 18.06 14.81 -9.30
CA TRP A 266 19.04 14.76 -10.40
C TRP A 266 19.85 13.45 -10.44
N LEU A 267 20.00 12.74 -9.31
CA LEU A 267 20.66 11.44 -9.25
C LEU A 267 19.83 10.31 -9.89
N PHE A 268 18.60 10.58 -10.29
CA PHE A 268 17.75 9.65 -11.01
C PHE A 268 18.43 9.06 -12.26
N TRP A 269 19.06 9.93 -13.06
CA TRP A 269 19.66 9.51 -14.33
C TRP A 269 20.84 8.52 -14.15
N PRO A 270 21.83 8.76 -13.29
CA PRO A 270 22.87 7.77 -13.03
C PRO A 270 22.30 6.51 -12.34
N ALA A 271 21.27 6.61 -11.50
CA ALA A 271 20.65 5.45 -10.90
C ALA A 271 19.97 4.53 -11.93
N LEU A 272 19.40 5.08 -13.01
CA LEU A 272 18.81 4.30 -14.09
C LEU A 272 19.81 3.36 -14.75
N LEU A 273 21.07 3.78 -14.92
CA LEU A 273 22.12 2.96 -15.53
C LEU A 273 22.34 1.65 -14.74
N ALA A 274 22.11 1.68 -13.42
CA ALA A 274 22.22 0.51 -12.57
C ALA A 274 20.93 -0.32 -12.51
N VAL A 275 19.76 0.31 -12.66
CA VAL A 275 18.44 -0.30 -12.44
C VAL A 275 17.91 -0.96 -13.70
N LEU A 276 17.96 -0.28 -14.86
CA LEU A 276 17.38 -0.78 -16.09
C LEU A 276 17.96 -2.12 -16.57
N PRO A 277 19.30 -2.35 -16.55
CA PRO A 277 19.86 -3.64 -16.92
C PRO A 277 19.33 -4.78 -16.03
N LYS A 278 19.20 -4.54 -14.71
CA LYS A 278 18.67 -5.53 -13.77
C LYS A 278 17.22 -5.89 -14.09
N TRP A 279 16.41 -4.92 -14.51
CA TRP A 279 15.02 -5.17 -14.88
C TRP A 279 14.91 -5.96 -16.19
N LEU A 280 15.70 -5.61 -17.20
CA LEU A 280 15.73 -6.34 -18.47
C LEU A 280 16.20 -7.78 -18.28
N LEU A 281 17.19 -8.02 -17.39
CA LEU A 281 17.66 -9.37 -17.05
C LEU A 281 16.58 -10.25 -16.41
N LYS A 282 15.51 -9.68 -15.85
CA LYS A 282 14.36 -10.46 -15.35
C LYS A 282 13.64 -11.27 -16.44
N ILE A 283 13.83 -10.94 -17.72
CA ILE A 283 13.26 -11.70 -18.85
C ILE A 283 13.59 -13.21 -18.75
N ARG A 284 14.74 -13.56 -18.19
CA ARG A 284 15.16 -14.97 -18.01
C ARG A 284 14.20 -15.79 -17.13
N HIS A 285 13.41 -15.13 -16.29
CA HIS A 285 12.45 -15.78 -15.40
C HIS A 285 11.05 -15.96 -16.01
N HIS A 286 10.82 -15.51 -17.26
CA HIS A 286 9.50 -15.46 -17.88
C HIS A 286 9.27 -16.54 -18.95
N GLY A 287 10.16 -17.54 -19.11
CA GLY A 287 9.95 -18.72 -19.97
C GLY A 287 9.25 -18.41 -21.31
N GLY A 288 8.11 -19.04 -21.56
CA GLY A 288 7.27 -18.83 -22.76
C GLY A 288 6.63 -17.45 -22.89
N GLU A 289 6.62 -16.64 -21.82
CA GLU A 289 5.98 -15.32 -21.79
C GLU A 289 6.95 -14.14 -22.02
N ARG A 290 8.18 -14.43 -22.48
CA ARG A 290 9.24 -13.41 -22.69
C ARG A 290 8.81 -12.25 -23.57
N ARG A 291 8.07 -12.53 -24.66
CA ARG A 291 7.60 -11.49 -25.58
C ARG A 291 6.57 -10.54 -24.90
N VAL A 292 5.68 -11.10 -24.11
CA VAL A 292 4.68 -10.33 -23.34
C VAL A 292 5.37 -9.48 -22.27
N PHE A 293 6.29 -10.08 -21.51
CA PHE A 293 7.09 -9.34 -20.54
C PHE A 293 7.85 -8.18 -21.18
N LEU A 294 8.51 -8.39 -22.33
CA LEU A 294 9.23 -7.32 -23.04
C LEU A 294 8.30 -6.20 -23.49
N ARG A 295 7.12 -6.52 -24.04
CA ARG A 295 6.13 -5.48 -24.40
C ARG A 295 5.72 -4.64 -23.20
N LEU A 296 5.40 -5.29 -22.08
CA LEU A 296 4.97 -4.63 -20.85
C LEU A 296 6.08 -3.78 -20.25
N ILE A 297 7.31 -4.31 -20.13
CA ILE A 297 8.42 -3.57 -19.54
C ILE A 297 8.88 -2.39 -20.42
N THR A 298 8.90 -2.54 -21.74
CA THR A 298 9.23 -1.45 -22.66
C THR A 298 8.19 -0.34 -22.59
N ARG A 299 6.90 -0.69 -22.57
CA ARG A 299 5.82 0.28 -22.38
C ARG A 299 5.95 0.97 -21.01
N ALA A 300 6.20 0.21 -19.93
CA ALA A 300 6.38 0.75 -18.58
C ALA A 300 7.57 1.73 -18.50
N ILE A 301 8.70 1.39 -19.10
CA ILE A 301 9.88 2.27 -19.13
C ILE A 301 9.56 3.56 -19.88
N ARG A 302 8.97 3.47 -21.08
CA ARG A 302 8.60 4.64 -21.86
C ARG A 302 7.64 5.56 -21.12
N ASP A 303 6.57 5.01 -20.57
CA ASP A 303 5.53 5.78 -19.88
C ASP A 303 6.06 6.34 -18.55
N GLY A 304 6.86 5.57 -17.79
CA GLY A 304 7.49 6.00 -16.54
C GLY A 304 8.51 7.12 -16.72
N LEU A 305 9.35 7.05 -17.76
CA LEU A 305 10.31 8.13 -18.09
C LEU A 305 9.58 9.40 -18.55
N ALA A 306 8.51 9.25 -19.32
CA ALA A 306 7.67 10.35 -19.77
C ALA A 306 6.65 10.84 -18.71
N GLN A 307 6.59 10.18 -17.55
CA GLN A 307 5.59 10.43 -16.48
C GLN A 307 4.14 10.37 -16.98
N ARG A 308 3.86 9.45 -17.93
CA ARG A 308 2.52 9.24 -18.47
C ARG A 308 1.72 8.29 -17.59
N LEU A 309 0.51 8.71 -17.21
CA LEU A 309 -0.42 7.97 -16.35
C LEU A 309 -1.79 7.76 -17.01
N ASP A 310 -1.89 8.00 -18.30
CA ASP A 310 -3.11 8.01 -19.10
C ASP A 310 -3.50 6.64 -19.68
N ALA A 311 -2.62 5.63 -19.60
CA ALA A 311 -2.94 4.28 -20.08
C ALA A 311 -4.06 3.65 -19.23
N THR A 312 -5.12 3.17 -19.90
CA THR A 312 -6.22 2.49 -19.21
C THR A 312 -5.83 1.08 -18.78
N HIS A 313 -6.54 0.54 -17.78
CA HIS A 313 -6.27 -0.83 -17.33
C HIS A 313 -6.56 -1.87 -18.41
N GLU A 314 -7.62 -1.66 -19.21
CA GLU A 314 -7.97 -2.51 -20.35
C GLU A 314 -6.87 -2.56 -21.40
N GLU A 315 -6.24 -1.41 -21.73
CA GLU A 315 -5.08 -1.39 -22.64
C GLU A 315 -3.93 -2.25 -22.11
N ILE A 316 -3.65 -2.18 -20.80
CA ILE A 316 -2.57 -2.95 -20.18
C ILE A 316 -2.92 -4.44 -20.14
N LEU A 317 -4.17 -4.80 -19.86
CA LEU A 317 -4.65 -6.18 -19.95
C LEU A 317 -4.53 -6.72 -21.37
N ALA A 318 -4.89 -5.93 -22.40
CA ALA A 318 -4.74 -6.31 -23.80
C ALA A 318 -3.27 -6.56 -24.17
N LEU A 319 -2.34 -5.73 -23.68
CA LEU A 319 -0.89 -5.95 -23.85
C LEU A 319 -0.37 -7.21 -23.16
N ALA A 320 -1.01 -7.61 -22.05
CA ALA A 320 -0.62 -8.78 -21.27
C ALA A 320 -1.14 -10.11 -21.86
N ARG A 321 -2.11 -10.07 -22.78
CA ARG A 321 -2.62 -11.28 -23.43
C ARG A 321 -1.57 -11.90 -24.36
N THR A 322 -1.38 -13.20 -24.22
CA THR A 322 -0.65 -14.02 -25.21
C THR A 322 -1.58 -14.30 -26.38
N GLY A 323 -1.11 -14.24 -27.61
CA GLY A 323 -1.91 -14.45 -28.82
C GLY A 323 -2.50 -15.86 -29.03
N SER A 324 -2.61 -16.66 -27.96
CA SER A 324 -3.35 -17.91 -27.87
C SER A 324 -4.25 -17.78 -26.65
N GLU A 325 -5.55 -17.63 -26.84
CA GLU A 325 -6.53 -17.64 -25.77
C GLU A 325 -6.45 -18.94 -24.96
N PRO A 326 -6.46 -18.83 -23.63
CA PRO A 326 -7.34 -19.66 -22.82
C PRO A 326 -8.52 -18.82 -22.37
N GLY A 327 -9.72 -19.40 -22.48
CA GLY A 327 -10.97 -18.80 -22.04
C GLY A 327 -10.96 -18.34 -20.58
N PRO A 328 -12.06 -17.73 -20.10
CA PRO A 328 -12.14 -17.14 -18.78
C PRO A 328 -11.75 -18.18 -17.73
N VAL A 329 -10.71 -17.90 -16.96
CA VAL A 329 -10.40 -18.68 -15.77
C VAL A 329 -11.47 -18.31 -14.75
N GLU A 330 -12.49 -19.12 -14.65
CA GLU A 330 -13.34 -19.20 -13.47
C GLU A 330 -12.42 -19.42 -12.28
N GLU A 331 -12.37 -18.49 -11.36
CA GLU A 331 -11.82 -18.68 -10.03
C GLU A 331 -12.73 -19.70 -9.32
N GLY A 332 -12.38 -20.98 -9.55
CA GLY A 332 -13.19 -22.11 -9.18
C GLY A 332 -13.31 -22.29 -7.68
N SER A 333 -14.55 -22.31 -7.24
CA SER A 333 -15.06 -23.06 -6.10
C SER A 333 -14.55 -24.50 -6.19
N LYS A 334 -13.59 -24.89 -5.37
CA LYS A 334 -13.32 -26.29 -5.05
C LYS A 334 -14.07 -26.67 -3.78
N SER A 335 -15.33 -27.00 -3.95
CA SER A 335 -16.02 -27.95 -3.08
C SER A 335 -15.45 -29.34 -3.37
N GLY A 336 -14.62 -29.88 -2.48
CA GLY A 336 -14.24 -31.28 -2.49
C GLY A 336 -15.37 -32.12 -1.91
N PRO A 337 -15.62 -33.37 -2.41
CA PRO A 337 -16.65 -34.22 -1.85
C PRO A 337 -16.21 -34.86 -0.55
N GLU A 338 -17.09 -34.78 0.46
CA GLU A 338 -17.10 -35.70 1.61
C GLU A 338 -17.15 -37.15 1.11
N LYS A 339 -16.26 -37.96 1.62
CA LYS A 339 -16.42 -39.40 1.60
C LYS A 339 -16.42 -39.91 3.03
N GLY A 340 -17.49 -40.63 3.33
CA GLY A 340 -17.91 -41.51 4.34
C GLY A 340 -16.91 -42.13 5.35
#